data_e837b0eb8eb8544040ce2f55ccfa4daa
#
_entry.id   e837b0eb8eb8544040ce2f55ccfa4daa
#
_cell.length_a   1.000
_cell.length_b   1.000
_cell.length_c   1.000
_cell.angle_alpha   90.00
_cell.angle_beta   90.00
_cell.angle_gamma   90.00
#
_symmetry.space_group_name_H-M   'P 1'
#
loop_
_entity.id
_entity.type
_entity.pdbx_description
1 polymer ?
#
loop_
_entity_poly.entity_id
_entity_poly.type
_entity_poly.pdbx_seq_one_letter_code
_entity_poly.pdbx_strand_id
1 'polypeptide(L)'
;MAKKAAEKSAKELSEMLLIPRKNGFFKVTDEKIEKADKFCEGYKAFLNSAKTERESVEYAVAAAEKHGFVPFDPKHKYAAGDKVYYNNRGKAICLAIMGKEGCKNGVRIAAAHIDNPRLDLKPIPLYESSEMAYLKTHYYGGIKKYQWTAIPLAMHGVVVKSDGTVIKVCIGEAVSYTHLTLP
;
A
#
# COMPACT_ATOMS: atom_id res chain seq x y z
N MET A 1 42.69 33.40 -37.88
CA MET A 1 43.21 32.71 -36.67
C MET A 1 42.02 32.16 -35.90
N ALA A 2 41.75 30.89 -36.00
CA ALA A 2 40.67 30.23 -35.24
C ALA A 2 41.16 30.02 -33.79
N LYS A 3 40.48 30.61 -32.79
CA LYS A 3 40.72 30.34 -31.39
C LYS A 3 40.38 28.86 -31.10
N LYS A 4 41.39 28.04 -30.83
CA LYS A 4 41.21 26.69 -30.29
C LYS A 4 40.41 26.83 -28.98
N ALA A 5 39.16 26.37 -28.99
CA ALA A 5 38.40 26.23 -27.75
C ALA A 5 39.15 25.24 -26.86
N ALA A 6 39.49 25.67 -25.64
CA ALA A 6 40.16 24.81 -24.68
C ALA A 6 39.26 23.60 -24.38
N GLU A 7 39.77 22.39 -24.60
CA GLU A 7 39.07 21.16 -24.24
C GLU A 7 38.90 21.15 -22.71
N LYS A 8 37.66 21.12 -22.28
CA LYS A 8 37.31 20.97 -20.85
C LYS A 8 37.78 19.63 -20.33
N SER A 9 38.31 19.60 -19.13
CA SER A 9 38.66 18.34 -18.47
C SER A 9 37.41 17.45 -18.22
N ALA A 10 37.61 16.13 -18.13
CA ALA A 10 36.53 15.20 -17.85
C ALA A 10 35.76 15.57 -16.57
N LYS A 11 36.45 16.13 -15.56
CA LYS A 11 35.85 16.60 -14.32
C LYS A 11 34.93 17.79 -14.54
N GLU A 12 35.38 18.80 -15.28
CA GLU A 12 34.59 19.98 -15.61
C GLU A 12 33.36 19.62 -16.46
N LEU A 13 33.50 18.67 -17.40
CA LEU A 13 32.39 18.16 -18.18
C LEU A 13 31.39 17.40 -17.29
N SER A 14 31.87 16.60 -16.38
CA SER A 14 31.03 15.87 -15.42
C SER A 14 30.24 16.83 -14.51
N GLU A 15 30.88 17.83 -13.95
CA GLU A 15 30.22 18.83 -13.10
C GLU A 15 29.20 19.68 -13.87
N MET A 16 29.41 19.90 -15.17
CA MET A 16 28.51 20.69 -16.00
C MET A 16 27.35 19.88 -16.59
N LEU A 17 27.57 18.61 -16.92
CA LEU A 17 26.59 17.79 -17.65
C LEU A 17 25.82 16.84 -16.77
N LEU A 18 26.36 16.44 -15.61
CA LEU A 18 25.72 15.50 -14.72
C LEU A 18 25.00 16.21 -13.56
N ILE A 19 23.78 15.76 -13.26
CA ILE A 19 23.07 16.23 -12.09
C ILE A 19 23.79 15.70 -10.83
N PRO A 20 24.28 16.56 -9.92
CA PRO A 20 24.94 16.12 -8.70
C PRO A 20 23.95 15.38 -7.80
N ARG A 21 24.13 14.06 -7.69
CA ARG A 21 23.32 13.22 -6.78
C ARG A 21 23.78 13.46 -5.35
N LYS A 22 23.10 14.35 -4.64
CA LYS A 22 23.31 14.55 -3.20
C LYS A 22 22.23 13.76 -2.45
N ASN A 23 22.63 13.00 -1.44
CA ASN A 23 21.66 12.37 -0.53
C ASN A 23 20.81 13.47 0.12
N GLY A 24 19.50 13.38 -0.05
CA GLY A 24 18.55 14.36 0.48
C GLY A 24 18.63 14.50 2.00
N PHE A 25 19.01 13.43 2.71
CA PHE A 25 19.12 13.42 4.16
C PHE A 25 20.12 14.45 4.70
N PHE A 26 21.20 14.73 3.98
CA PHE A 26 22.16 15.80 4.37
C PHE A 26 21.60 17.23 4.32
N LYS A 27 20.37 17.40 3.80
CA LYS A 27 19.69 18.70 3.71
C LYS A 27 18.45 18.76 4.61
N VAL A 28 18.18 17.70 5.35
CA VAL A 28 17.00 17.61 6.24
C VAL A 28 17.37 18.21 7.59
N THR A 29 16.53 19.09 8.10
CA THR A 29 16.66 19.65 9.43
C THR A 29 16.01 18.72 10.47
N ASP A 30 16.42 18.83 11.74
CA ASP A 30 15.86 18.03 12.84
C ASP A 30 14.32 18.17 12.92
N GLU A 31 13.79 19.40 12.74
CA GLU A 31 12.35 19.66 12.69
C GLU A 31 11.63 18.83 11.60
N LYS A 32 12.27 18.64 10.44
CA LYS A 32 11.70 17.80 9.38
C LYS A 32 11.77 16.32 9.71
N ILE A 33 12.80 15.90 10.42
CA ILE A 33 12.94 14.52 10.91
C ILE A 33 11.81 14.22 11.89
N GLU A 34 11.60 15.08 12.89
CA GLU A 34 10.50 14.93 13.86
C GLU A 34 9.11 14.87 13.19
N LYS A 35 8.88 15.72 12.18
CA LYS A 35 7.64 15.67 11.39
C LYS A 35 7.48 14.37 10.62
N ALA A 36 8.57 13.85 10.05
CA ALA A 36 8.57 12.57 9.36
C ALA A 36 8.30 11.41 10.31
N ASP A 37 8.93 11.39 11.48
CA ASP A 37 8.71 10.36 12.50
C ASP A 37 7.26 10.36 12.97
N LYS A 38 6.69 11.53 13.27
CA LYS A 38 5.27 11.67 13.62
C LYS A 38 4.33 11.16 12.49
N PHE A 39 4.66 11.45 11.24
CA PHE A 39 3.91 10.91 10.09
C PHE A 39 4.01 9.38 10.03
N CYS A 40 5.20 8.83 10.28
CA CYS A 40 5.43 7.39 10.26
C CYS A 40 4.62 6.62 11.30
N GLU A 41 4.27 7.23 12.44
CA GLU A 41 3.38 6.58 13.43
C GLU A 41 1.99 6.29 12.83
N GLY A 42 1.42 7.25 12.08
CA GLY A 42 0.16 7.05 11.37
C GLY A 42 0.29 5.99 10.26
N TYR A 43 1.41 5.96 9.56
CA TYR A 43 1.69 4.95 8.54
C TYR A 43 1.84 3.55 9.15
N LYS A 44 2.52 3.41 10.29
CA LYS A 44 2.60 2.13 11.03
C LYS A 44 1.22 1.63 11.46
N ALA A 45 0.36 2.53 11.96
CA ALA A 45 -1.00 2.20 12.33
C ALA A 45 -1.82 1.68 11.11
N PHE A 46 -1.66 2.32 9.95
CA PHE A 46 -2.24 1.83 8.71
C PHE A 46 -1.74 0.43 8.37
N LEU A 47 -0.44 0.19 8.33
CA LEU A 47 0.15 -1.11 8.01
C LEU A 47 -0.28 -2.22 8.98
N ASN A 48 -0.47 -1.89 10.25
CA ASN A 48 -0.95 -2.83 11.25
C ASN A 48 -2.42 -3.22 11.06
N SER A 49 -3.23 -2.31 10.52
CA SER A 49 -4.67 -2.51 10.33
C SER A 49 -5.04 -3.04 8.94
N ALA A 50 -4.16 -2.92 7.97
CA ALA A 50 -4.43 -3.18 6.55
C ALA A 50 -3.49 -4.27 6.00
N LYS A 51 -3.80 -5.52 6.28
CA LYS A 51 -2.99 -6.68 5.84
C LYS A 51 -3.38 -7.19 4.46
N THR A 52 -4.61 -6.91 4.02
CA THR A 52 -5.16 -7.31 2.73
C THR A 52 -5.67 -6.10 1.96
N GLU A 53 -5.90 -6.25 0.65
CA GLU A 53 -6.48 -5.19 -0.19
C GLU A 53 -7.84 -4.72 0.34
N ARG A 54 -8.65 -5.64 0.89
CA ARG A 54 -9.96 -5.31 1.46
C ARG A 54 -9.83 -4.43 2.70
N GLU A 55 -8.95 -4.81 3.61
CA GLU A 55 -8.69 -4.03 4.83
C GLU A 55 -8.07 -2.68 4.51
N SER A 56 -7.19 -2.60 3.49
CA SER A 56 -6.62 -1.35 3.00
C SER A 56 -7.70 -0.41 2.47
N VAL A 57 -8.66 -0.93 1.69
CA VAL A 57 -9.78 -0.13 1.18
C VAL A 57 -10.70 0.31 2.31
N GLU A 58 -11.03 -0.56 3.26
CA GLU A 58 -11.85 -0.22 4.43
C GLU A 58 -11.20 0.91 5.26
N TYR A 59 -9.90 0.80 5.51
CA TYR A 59 -9.14 1.85 6.21
C TYR A 59 -9.15 3.16 5.43
N ALA A 60 -8.91 3.09 4.11
CA ALA A 60 -8.88 4.27 3.24
C ALA A 60 -10.25 4.95 3.15
N VAL A 61 -11.34 4.19 3.08
CA VAL A 61 -12.72 4.74 3.11
C VAL A 61 -12.96 5.47 4.43
N ALA A 62 -12.68 4.81 5.57
CA ALA A 62 -12.87 5.45 6.88
C ALA A 62 -12.02 6.71 7.06
N ALA A 63 -10.79 6.72 6.54
CA ALA A 63 -9.93 7.89 6.54
C ALA A 63 -10.47 8.99 5.61
N ALA A 64 -10.95 8.65 4.42
CA ALA A 64 -11.52 9.58 3.46
C ALA A 64 -12.77 10.27 4.03
N GLU A 65 -13.69 9.53 4.64
CA GLU A 65 -14.90 10.05 5.25
C GLU A 65 -14.60 11.03 6.38
N LYS A 66 -13.60 10.74 7.22
CA LYS A 66 -13.10 11.67 8.26
C LYS A 66 -12.58 12.99 7.68
N HIS A 67 -12.13 12.99 6.42
CA HIS A 67 -11.64 14.17 5.71
C HIS A 67 -12.70 14.81 4.80
N GLY A 68 -13.96 14.40 4.92
CA GLY A 68 -15.10 14.97 4.22
C GLY A 68 -15.26 14.47 2.78
N PHE A 69 -14.70 13.31 2.45
CA PHE A 69 -15.04 12.65 1.20
C PHE A 69 -16.36 11.91 1.32
N VAL A 70 -17.14 11.92 0.25
CA VAL A 70 -18.41 11.20 0.14
C VAL A 70 -18.36 10.18 -1.00
N PRO A 71 -19.19 9.14 -0.98
CA PRO A 71 -19.28 8.21 -2.10
C PRO A 71 -19.60 8.91 -3.41
N PHE A 72 -18.94 8.51 -4.48
CA PHE A 72 -19.18 9.06 -5.81
C PHE A 72 -20.56 8.61 -6.34
N ASP A 73 -21.42 9.58 -6.69
CA ASP A 73 -22.67 9.37 -7.40
C ASP A 73 -22.58 9.93 -8.83
N PRO A 74 -22.66 9.07 -9.87
CA PRO A 74 -22.57 9.53 -11.28
C PRO A 74 -23.72 10.45 -11.70
N LYS A 75 -24.81 10.52 -10.94
CA LYS A 75 -25.96 11.40 -11.20
C LYS A 75 -25.84 12.77 -10.55
N HIS A 76 -24.94 12.91 -9.59
CA HIS A 76 -24.71 14.17 -8.90
C HIS A 76 -23.79 15.11 -9.70
N LYS A 77 -24.11 16.40 -9.70
CA LYS A 77 -23.23 17.42 -10.29
C LYS A 77 -22.31 17.98 -9.21
N TYR A 78 -21.05 17.73 -9.36
CA TYR A 78 -20.02 18.15 -8.41
C TYR A 78 -19.51 19.55 -8.73
N ALA A 79 -19.22 20.33 -7.68
CA ALA A 79 -18.59 21.63 -7.73
C ALA A 79 -17.08 21.57 -7.44
N ALA A 80 -16.37 22.66 -7.71
CA ALA A 80 -14.96 22.77 -7.37
C ALA A 80 -14.76 22.67 -5.85
N GLY A 81 -13.85 21.81 -5.43
CA GLY A 81 -13.55 21.53 -4.02
C GLY A 81 -14.29 20.32 -3.44
N ASP A 82 -15.29 19.80 -4.13
CA ASP A 82 -15.98 18.58 -3.69
C ASP A 82 -15.02 17.40 -3.65
N LYS A 83 -15.16 16.58 -2.62
CA LYS A 83 -14.33 15.43 -2.34
C LYS A 83 -15.16 14.17 -2.46
N VAL A 84 -14.75 13.28 -3.34
CA VAL A 84 -15.47 12.03 -3.59
C VAL A 84 -14.54 10.85 -3.56
N TYR A 85 -15.09 9.67 -3.22
CA TYR A 85 -14.38 8.42 -3.38
C TYR A 85 -15.24 7.40 -4.13
N TYR A 86 -14.56 6.53 -4.87
CA TYR A 86 -15.15 5.36 -5.53
C TYR A 86 -14.49 4.09 -5.01
N ASN A 87 -15.26 3.28 -4.32
CA ASN A 87 -14.83 1.97 -3.83
C ASN A 87 -15.12 0.92 -4.90
N ASN A 88 -14.07 0.39 -5.53
CA ASN A 88 -14.19 -0.65 -6.53
C ASN A 88 -14.16 -2.04 -5.88
N ARG A 89 -15.35 -2.55 -5.54
CA ARG A 89 -15.57 -3.92 -5.03
C ARG A 89 -14.81 -4.26 -3.74
N GLY A 90 -14.46 -3.27 -2.94
CA GLY A 90 -13.65 -3.44 -1.73
C GLY A 90 -12.21 -3.89 -1.97
N LYS A 91 -11.67 -3.73 -3.20
CA LYS A 91 -10.30 -4.14 -3.56
C LYS A 91 -9.45 -3.04 -4.17
N ALA A 92 -10.06 -1.94 -4.54
CA ALA A 92 -9.38 -0.74 -5.00
C ALA A 92 -10.23 0.48 -4.62
N ILE A 93 -9.60 1.62 -4.44
CA ILE A 93 -10.25 2.87 -4.13
C ILE A 93 -9.69 3.99 -5.00
N CYS A 94 -10.55 4.87 -5.46
CA CYS A 94 -10.17 6.11 -6.11
C CYS A 94 -10.72 7.27 -5.30
N LEU A 95 -9.87 8.26 -5.01
CA LEU A 95 -10.22 9.49 -4.31
C LEU A 95 -10.04 10.65 -5.28
N ALA A 96 -10.98 11.56 -5.34
CA ALA A 96 -10.90 12.72 -6.20
C ALA A 96 -11.32 13.99 -5.47
N ILE A 97 -10.63 15.08 -5.74
CA ILE A 97 -11.03 16.43 -5.37
C ILE A 97 -11.30 17.17 -6.67
N MET A 98 -12.51 17.72 -6.81
CA MET A 98 -12.94 18.38 -8.03
C MET A 98 -12.20 19.70 -8.22
N GLY A 99 -11.56 19.85 -9.37
CA GLY A 99 -10.86 21.09 -9.74
C GLY A 99 -11.80 22.19 -10.19
N LYS A 100 -11.33 23.45 -10.19
CA LYS A 100 -12.11 24.62 -10.65
C LYS A 100 -12.50 24.54 -12.12
N GLU A 101 -11.68 23.93 -12.95
CA GLU A 101 -11.84 23.84 -14.41
C GLU A 101 -12.20 22.43 -14.88
N GLY A 102 -12.56 21.55 -13.95
CA GLY A 102 -12.75 20.13 -14.24
C GLY A 102 -11.47 19.48 -14.79
N CYS A 103 -11.62 18.60 -15.77
CA CYS A 103 -10.49 17.89 -16.39
C CYS A 103 -9.93 18.56 -17.66
N LYS A 104 -10.38 19.78 -18.01
CA LYS A 104 -10.02 20.45 -19.28
C LYS A 104 -8.52 20.69 -19.43
N ASN A 105 -7.86 21.06 -18.33
CA ASN A 105 -6.42 21.36 -18.29
C ASN A 105 -5.59 20.20 -17.70
N GLY A 106 -6.16 18.98 -17.73
CA GLY A 106 -5.53 17.80 -17.20
C GLY A 106 -5.89 17.51 -15.75
N VAL A 107 -5.30 16.44 -15.22
CA VAL A 107 -5.46 15.98 -13.84
C VAL A 107 -4.11 15.68 -13.21
N ARG A 108 -4.03 15.80 -11.89
CA ARG A 108 -2.87 15.33 -11.12
C ARG A 108 -3.24 13.99 -10.50
N ILE A 109 -2.47 12.95 -10.82
CA ILE A 109 -2.73 11.59 -10.34
C ILE A 109 -1.57 11.16 -9.45
N ALA A 110 -1.90 10.67 -8.24
CA ALA A 110 -1.00 9.90 -7.40
C ALA A 110 -1.57 8.48 -7.32
N ALA A 111 -0.81 7.50 -7.75
CA ALA A 111 -1.23 6.11 -7.76
C ALA A 111 -0.23 5.24 -7.00
N ALA A 112 -0.75 4.28 -6.23
CA ALA A 112 0.04 3.29 -5.54
C ALA A 112 -0.71 1.96 -5.52
N HIS A 113 0.02 0.84 -5.49
CA HIS A 113 -0.58 -0.46 -5.20
C HIS A 113 -0.88 -0.60 -3.71
N ILE A 114 -1.88 -1.41 -3.38
CA ILE A 114 -2.32 -1.69 -2.00
C ILE A 114 -2.17 -3.15 -1.61
N ASP A 115 -1.73 -3.99 -2.53
CA ASP A 115 -1.40 -5.39 -2.30
C ASP A 115 -0.01 -5.52 -1.67
N ASN A 116 0.14 -6.54 -0.82
CA ASN A 116 1.39 -6.85 -0.13
C ASN A 116 1.84 -8.28 -0.42
N PRO A 117 3.14 -8.59 -0.33
CA PRO A 117 3.62 -9.97 -0.35
C PRO A 117 2.94 -10.81 0.72
N ARG A 118 2.48 -12.01 0.35
CA ARG A 118 1.71 -12.90 1.21
C ARG A 118 1.76 -14.36 0.73
N LEU A 119 1.19 -15.24 1.53
CA LEU A 119 0.81 -16.59 1.09
C LEU A 119 -0.71 -16.65 0.91
N ASP A 120 -1.15 -16.94 -0.31
CA ASP A 120 -2.57 -17.17 -0.60
C ASP A 120 -2.91 -18.65 -0.45
N LEU A 121 -4.08 -18.96 0.10
CA LEU A 121 -4.60 -20.31 0.14
C LEU A 121 -4.99 -20.76 -1.27
N LYS A 122 -4.64 -22.00 -1.63
CA LYS A 122 -5.14 -22.62 -2.87
C LYS A 122 -6.64 -22.93 -2.77
N PRO A 123 -7.36 -23.14 -3.89
CA PRO A 123 -8.80 -23.38 -3.89
C PRO A 123 -9.24 -24.58 -3.02
N ILE A 124 -8.43 -25.63 -2.92
CA ILE A 124 -8.63 -26.77 -2.00
C ILE A 124 -7.38 -26.86 -1.13
N PRO A 125 -7.33 -26.02 -0.06
CA PRO A 125 -6.08 -25.85 0.66
C PRO A 125 -5.81 -26.94 1.69
N LEU A 126 -6.84 -27.42 2.37
CA LEU A 126 -6.70 -28.33 3.50
C LEU A 126 -6.32 -29.74 3.06
N TYR A 127 -5.30 -30.30 3.67
CA TYR A 127 -4.92 -31.71 3.55
C TYR A 127 -4.30 -32.21 4.84
N GLU A 128 -4.33 -33.52 5.03
CA GLU A 128 -3.75 -34.20 6.17
C GLU A 128 -2.49 -34.95 5.72
N SER A 129 -1.46 -34.94 6.56
CA SER A 129 -0.26 -35.76 6.41
C SER A 129 0.36 -35.98 7.79
N SER A 130 0.66 -37.24 8.13
CA SER A 130 1.28 -37.61 9.40
C SER A 130 0.52 -37.12 10.64
N GLU A 131 -0.81 -37.26 10.61
CA GLU A 131 -1.73 -36.83 11.68
C GLU A 131 -1.74 -35.30 11.91
N MET A 132 -1.23 -34.51 10.97
CA MET A 132 -1.25 -33.06 11.01
C MET A 132 -2.06 -32.47 9.87
N ALA A 133 -2.79 -31.40 10.19
CA ALA A 133 -3.52 -30.63 9.18
C ALA A 133 -2.62 -29.56 8.57
N TYR A 134 -2.54 -29.54 7.25
CA TYR A 134 -1.76 -28.58 6.48
C TYR A 134 -2.65 -27.77 5.55
N LEU A 135 -2.16 -26.56 5.22
CA LEU A 135 -2.78 -25.69 4.24
C LEU A 135 -1.84 -25.51 3.03
N LYS A 136 -2.30 -25.91 1.86
CA LYS A 136 -1.61 -25.63 0.60
C LYS A 136 -1.70 -24.16 0.27
N THR A 137 -0.55 -23.55 0.06
CA THR A 137 -0.44 -22.12 -0.23
C THR A 137 0.24 -21.86 -1.56
N HIS A 138 0.05 -20.65 -2.05
CA HIS A 138 0.79 -20.06 -3.16
C HIS A 138 1.33 -18.71 -2.71
N TYR A 139 2.61 -18.44 -2.96
CA TYR A 139 3.16 -17.13 -2.65
C TYR A 139 2.72 -16.07 -3.68
N TYR A 140 2.50 -14.88 -3.20
CA TYR A 140 2.17 -13.70 -3.99
C TYR A 140 3.21 -12.61 -3.76
N GLY A 141 3.67 -11.98 -4.86
CA GLY A 141 4.71 -10.97 -4.82
C GLY A 141 6.12 -11.54 -4.61
N GLY A 142 7.09 -10.67 -4.37
CA GLY A 142 8.47 -11.05 -4.13
C GLY A 142 8.71 -11.36 -2.65
N ILE A 143 8.81 -12.63 -2.29
CA ILE A 143 9.16 -13.07 -0.94
C ILE A 143 10.55 -13.72 -0.90
N LYS A 144 11.28 -13.49 0.20
CA LYS A 144 12.51 -14.23 0.50
C LYS A 144 12.15 -15.58 1.13
N LYS A 145 11.89 -16.58 0.29
CA LYS A 145 11.33 -17.88 0.70
C LYS A 145 12.03 -18.49 1.92
N TYR A 146 13.35 -18.39 2.00
CA TYR A 146 14.13 -18.93 3.12
C TYR A 146 13.80 -18.28 4.48
N GLN A 147 13.29 -17.05 4.49
CA GLN A 147 12.85 -16.38 5.72
C GLN A 147 11.43 -16.77 6.11
N TRP A 148 10.58 -17.14 5.14
CA TRP A 148 9.17 -17.40 5.36
C TRP A 148 8.85 -18.81 5.83
N THR A 149 9.83 -19.71 5.84
CA THR A 149 9.63 -21.10 6.23
C THR A 149 9.38 -21.30 7.72
N ALA A 150 9.78 -20.37 8.58
CA ALA A 150 9.74 -20.51 10.03
C ALA A 150 9.10 -19.31 10.75
N ILE A 151 8.48 -18.38 10.04
CA ILE A 151 7.80 -17.24 10.67
C ILE A 151 6.32 -17.59 10.96
N PRO A 152 5.79 -17.21 12.13
CA PRO A 152 4.37 -17.34 12.39
C PRO A 152 3.59 -16.39 11.46
N LEU A 153 2.47 -16.87 10.93
CA LEU A 153 1.62 -16.13 10.01
C LEU A 153 0.20 -16.02 10.57
N ALA A 154 -0.42 -14.87 10.40
CA ALA A 154 -1.84 -14.67 10.62
C ALA A 154 -2.62 -14.94 9.32
N MET A 155 -3.85 -15.44 9.47
CA MET A 155 -4.76 -15.64 8.36
C MET A 155 -5.81 -14.54 8.34
N HIS A 156 -5.82 -13.76 7.26
CA HIS A 156 -6.80 -12.72 6.99
C HIS A 156 -7.58 -13.04 5.74
N GLY A 157 -8.88 -12.77 5.75
CA GLY A 157 -9.69 -12.99 4.57
C GLY A 157 -11.17 -12.85 4.82
N VAL A 158 -11.94 -13.33 3.85
CA VAL A 158 -13.39 -13.38 3.93
C VAL A 158 -13.92 -14.71 3.40
N VAL A 159 -14.96 -15.21 4.04
CA VAL A 159 -15.75 -16.35 3.55
C VAL A 159 -17.09 -15.80 3.10
N VAL A 160 -17.45 -16.08 1.85
CA VAL A 160 -18.77 -15.72 1.31
C VAL A 160 -19.61 -16.98 1.27
N LYS A 161 -20.70 -16.98 2.03
CA LYS A 161 -21.66 -18.09 2.05
C LYS A 161 -22.53 -18.08 0.80
N SER A 162 -23.25 -19.20 0.56
CA SER A 162 -24.20 -19.33 -0.56
C SER A 162 -25.36 -18.34 -0.51
N ASP A 163 -25.72 -17.87 0.68
CA ASP A 163 -26.75 -16.84 0.90
C ASP A 163 -26.21 -15.39 0.70
N GLY A 164 -24.94 -15.24 0.31
CA GLY A 164 -24.29 -13.93 0.14
C GLY A 164 -23.71 -13.33 1.43
N THR A 165 -23.90 -13.97 2.58
CA THR A 165 -23.33 -13.49 3.85
C THR A 165 -21.81 -13.51 3.79
N VAL A 166 -21.17 -12.40 4.16
CA VAL A 166 -19.71 -12.25 4.21
C VAL A 166 -19.24 -12.36 5.67
N ILE A 167 -18.39 -13.34 5.94
CA ILE A 167 -17.75 -13.54 7.25
C ILE A 167 -16.30 -13.10 7.13
N LYS A 168 -15.86 -12.14 7.95
CA LYS A 168 -14.46 -11.77 8.07
C LYS A 168 -13.71 -12.81 8.90
N VAL A 169 -12.53 -13.18 8.43
CA VAL A 169 -11.62 -14.12 9.10
C VAL A 169 -10.34 -13.37 9.47
N CYS A 170 -9.99 -13.42 10.75
CA CYS A 170 -8.72 -12.95 11.28
C CYS A 170 -8.29 -13.94 12.37
N ILE A 171 -7.27 -14.75 12.08
CA ILE A 171 -6.76 -15.80 12.98
C ILE A 171 -5.26 -15.62 13.11
N GLY A 172 -4.74 -15.63 14.34
CA GLY A 172 -3.30 -15.56 14.63
C GLY A 172 -2.76 -14.16 14.95
N GLU A 173 -3.60 -13.11 14.93
CA GLU A 173 -3.20 -11.76 15.35
C GLU A 173 -3.15 -11.62 16.88
N ALA A 174 -4.01 -12.29 17.61
CA ALA A 174 -4.02 -12.23 19.07
C ALA A 174 -2.93 -13.12 19.65
N VAL A 175 -2.22 -12.63 20.67
CA VAL A 175 -1.15 -13.36 21.37
C VAL A 175 -1.61 -14.72 21.92
N SER A 176 -2.89 -14.84 22.27
CA SER A 176 -3.50 -16.12 22.72
C SER A 176 -3.57 -17.21 21.64
N TYR A 177 -3.46 -16.85 20.35
CA TYR A 177 -3.46 -17.79 19.23
C TYR A 177 -2.06 -18.06 18.67
N THR A 178 -1.06 -17.25 19.04
CA THR A 178 0.34 -17.50 18.65
C THR A 178 1.00 -18.64 19.43
N HIS A 179 0.31 -19.15 20.45
CA HIS A 179 0.67 -20.35 21.18
C HIS A 179 -0.09 -21.59 20.70
N LEU A 180 -0.45 -21.68 19.45
CA LEU A 180 -0.54 -22.99 18.82
C LEU A 180 0.89 -23.54 18.80
N THR A 181 1.32 -23.95 19.98
CA THR A 181 2.51 -24.73 20.16
C THR A 181 2.46 -25.87 19.18
N LEU A 182 3.43 -25.88 18.31
CA LEU A 182 3.92 -27.14 17.80
C LEU A 182 4.21 -28.02 19.02
N PRO A 183 3.69 -29.23 19.05
CA PRO A 183 4.02 -30.19 20.10
C PRO A 183 5.51 -30.45 20.16
#